data_f30d2acc446be7d882565945c8f28fe7
#
_entry.id   f30d2acc446be7d882565945c8f28fe7
#
_cell.length_a   1.000
_cell.length_b   1.000
_cell.length_c   1.000
_cell.angle_alpha   90.00
_cell.angle_beta   90.00
_cell.angle_gamma   90.00
#
_symmetry.space_group_name_H-M   'P 1'
#
loop_
_entity.id
_entity.type
_entity.pdbx_description
1 polymer ?
#
loop_
_entity_poly.entity_id
_entity_poly.type
_entity_poly.pdbx_seq_one_letter_code
_entity_poly.pdbx_strand_id
1 'polypeptide(L)'
;MDDTLSQLLDDIHLSGGEFRYVQAGRPWGFAFQAHGLASFHLVIAGQAELRVPGEPPQILEAGDMAVMTSGRDHTMHDPAGAPPEADWPDLSQMIHGHSQEPVVIGGGDEQTALLSARFRFDADLARPLLSALPPILLIRSISRQPPEWLRIGLEFLANEGVGRPGRQAIVNRLASILFIECVRSHVEALPEGASNWLRALRDPALSAVLSALHQRPGHGWTVPELAGIACLSRSAFADRFTQILGQPPLSYLAEHRMRLAAWQLQHTQQPIRHIAEVVGYASETAFSQAFKRLYGCSPSRFRQQPGGRNDTTAVTGANAGPEPL
;
A
#
# COMPACT_ATOMS: atom_id res chain seq x y z
N MET A 1 22.64 4.24 -9.19
CA MET A 1 21.21 4.51 -9.49
C MET A 1 20.52 4.40 -8.16
N ASP A 2 20.04 5.52 -7.62
CA ASP A 2 19.34 5.51 -6.33
C ASP A 2 18.04 4.71 -6.47
N ASP A 3 17.81 3.80 -5.56
CA ASP A 3 16.58 2.99 -5.54
C ASP A 3 15.43 3.81 -4.94
N THR A 4 14.84 4.66 -5.77
CA THR A 4 13.74 5.55 -5.39
C THR A 4 12.53 4.77 -4.89
N LEU A 5 12.26 3.58 -5.43
CA LEU A 5 11.15 2.74 -4.97
C LEU A 5 11.38 2.28 -3.53
N SER A 6 12.58 1.83 -3.18
CA SER A 6 12.92 1.46 -1.80
C SER A 6 12.73 2.63 -0.84
N GLN A 7 13.17 3.83 -1.19
CA GLN A 7 12.98 5.01 -0.34
C GLN A 7 11.51 5.33 -0.09
N LEU A 8 10.69 5.26 -1.15
CA LEU A 8 9.25 5.50 -1.04
C LEU A 8 8.54 4.44 -0.20
N LEU A 9 8.99 3.18 -0.32
CA LEU A 9 8.45 2.08 0.48
C LEU A 9 8.88 2.17 1.95
N ASP A 10 10.08 2.67 2.23
CA ASP A 10 10.54 2.96 3.59
C ASP A 10 9.72 4.09 4.23
N ASP A 11 9.41 5.13 3.45
CA ASP A 11 8.60 6.28 3.92
C ASP A 11 7.18 5.88 4.33
N ILE A 12 6.56 4.88 3.71
CA ILE A 12 5.19 4.46 4.04
C ILE A 12 5.08 3.69 5.35
N HIS A 13 6.19 3.42 6.02
CA HIS A 13 6.24 2.70 7.31
C HIS A 13 5.38 1.44 7.33
N LEU A 14 5.57 0.57 6.34
CA LEU A 14 4.90 -0.72 6.29
C LEU A 14 5.20 -1.50 7.58
N SER A 15 4.20 -1.65 8.43
CA SER A 15 4.32 -2.28 9.74
C SER A 15 3.19 -3.27 9.99
N GLY A 16 3.50 -4.32 10.72
CA GLY A 16 2.50 -5.19 11.33
C GLY A 16 1.64 -5.98 10.36
N GLY A 17 2.25 -6.84 9.53
CA GLY A 17 1.49 -7.86 8.82
C GLY A 17 0.91 -8.87 9.80
N GLU A 18 -0.42 -8.97 9.87
CA GLU A 18 -1.10 -10.11 10.46
C GLU A 18 -1.41 -11.08 9.33
N PHE A 19 -1.09 -12.36 9.51
CA PHE A 19 -1.32 -13.36 8.48
C PHE A 19 -1.91 -14.64 9.05
N ARG A 20 -2.54 -15.42 8.18
CA ARG A 20 -2.99 -16.78 8.46
C ARG A 20 -2.71 -17.69 7.28
N TYR A 21 -2.31 -18.88 7.63
CA TYR A 21 -2.37 -20.02 6.74
C TYR A 21 -3.79 -20.58 6.78
N VAL A 22 -4.41 -20.70 5.62
CA VAL A 22 -5.77 -21.21 5.48
C VAL A 22 -5.72 -22.53 4.75
N GLN A 23 -6.35 -23.55 5.33
CA GLN A 23 -6.60 -24.85 4.69
C GLN A 23 -8.10 -24.94 4.43
N ALA A 24 -8.49 -24.96 3.18
CA ALA A 24 -9.87 -24.94 2.76
C ALA A 24 -10.24 -26.23 2.03
N GLY A 25 -11.12 -27.05 2.63
CA GLY A 25 -11.65 -28.27 2.05
C GLY A 25 -13.01 -28.03 1.36
N ARG A 26 -13.18 -28.54 0.13
CA ARG A 26 -14.41 -28.33 -0.66
C ARG A 26 -15.67 -28.84 0.03
N PRO A 27 -16.81 -28.13 -0.09
CA PRO A 27 -16.95 -26.76 -0.57
C PRO A 27 -16.57 -25.74 0.48
N TRP A 28 -15.96 -24.62 0.10
CA TRP A 28 -15.53 -23.58 1.02
C TRP A 28 -15.79 -22.16 0.50
N GLY A 29 -15.89 -21.22 1.43
CA GLY A 29 -15.96 -19.80 1.17
C GLY A 29 -15.70 -19.02 2.46
N PHE A 30 -15.19 -17.80 2.33
CA PHE A 30 -15.03 -16.85 3.42
C PHE A 30 -15.21 -15.41 2.97
N ALA A 31 -15.65 -14.57 3.89
CA ALA A 31 -15.62 -13.13 3.76
C ALA A 31 -14.34 -12.58 4.39
N PHE A 32 -13.88 -11.42 3.90
CA PHE A 32 -12.77 -10.69 4.45
C PHE A 32 -13.14 -9.22 4.58
N GLN A 33 -13.34 -8.76 5.81
CA GLN A 33 -13.61 -7.36 6.11
C GLN A 33 -12.29 -6.63 6.30
N ALA A 34 -11.89 -5.86 5.29
CA ALA A 34 -10.57 -5.24 5.26
C ALA A 34 -10.43 -4.03 6.19
N HIS A 35 -11.56 -3.40 6.57
CA HIS A 35 -11.56 -2.21 7.45
C HIS A 35 -10.59 -1.10 7.00
N GLY A 36 -10.47 -0.90 5.69
CA GLY A 36 -9.56 0.09 5.12
C GLY A 36 -8.07 -0.30 5.13
N LEU A 37 -7.74 -1.52 5.57
CA LEU A 37 -6.37 -2.04 5.53
C LEU A 37 -6.12 -2.81 4.23
N ALA A 38 -4.94 -2.64 3.65
CA ALA A 38 -4.58 -3.49 2.52
C ALA A 38 -4.44 -4.95 2.96
N SER A 39 -4.83 -5.85 2.07
CA SER A 39 -4.74 -7.29 2.30
C SER A 39 -4.14 -7.99 1.09
N PHE A 40 -3.59 -9.17 1.29
CA PHE A 40 -3.22 -10.04 0.19
C PHE A 40 -3.63 -11.49 0.44
N HIS A 41 -3.81 -12.21 -0.65
CA HIS A 41 -4.02 -13.65 -0.65
C HIS A 41 -3.11 -14.28 -1.69
N LEU A 42 -2.26 -15.20 -1.24
CA LEU A 42 -1.42 -16.04 -2.09
C LEU A 42 -2.02 -17.45 -2.10
N VAL A 43 -2.36 -17.97 -3.26
CA VAL A 43 -2.78 -19.37 -3.42
C VAL A 43 -1.54 -20.24 -3.44
N ILE A 44 -1.36 -21.08 -2.45
CA ILE A 44 -0.21 -22.01 -2.34
C ILE A 44 -0.51 -23.31 -3.07
N ALA A 45 -1.74 -23.79 -2.96
CA ALA A 45 -2.23 -25.00 -3.64
C ALA A 45 -3.71 -24.87 -3.95
N GLY A 46 -4.18 -25.55 -5.01
CA GLY A 46 -5.57 -25.51 -5.44
C GLY A 46 -5.91 -24.25 -6.24
N GLN A 47 -7.16 -23.83 -6.17
CA GLN A 47 -7.72 -22.67 -6.85
C GLN A 47 -8.68 -21.91 -5.93
N ALA A 48 -8.84 -20.61 -6.19
CA ALA A 48 -9.80 -19.76 -5.50
C ALA A 48 -10.42 -18.74 -6.44
N GLU A 49 -11.69 -18.43 -6.26
CA GLU A 49 -12.34 -17.29 -6.90
C GLU A 49 -12.37 -16.12 -5.92
N LEU A 50 -11.76 -15.00 -6.30
CA LEU A 50 -11.79 -13.75 -5.58
C LEU A 50 -12.88 -12.84 -6.15
N ARG A 51 -13.75 -12.33 -5.28
CA ARG A 51 -14.77 -11.33 -5.63
C ARG A 51 -14.58 -10.07 -4.80
N VAL A 52 -14.39 -8.96 -5.49
CA VAL A 52 -14.37 -7.62 -4.91
C VAL A 52 -15.56 -6.84 -5.47
N PRO A 53 -16.41 -6.21 -4.63
CA PRO A 53 -17.58 -5.49 -5.12
C PRO A 53 -17.22 -4.43 -6.17
N GLY A 54 -17.89 -4.48 -7.34
CA GLY A 54 -17.64 -3.57 -8.44
C GLY A 54 -16.48 -3.93 -9.38
N GLU A 55 -15.78 -5.04 -9.11
CA GLU A 55 -14.72 -5.58 -9.97
C GLU A 55 -15.16 -6.94 -10.56
N PRO A 56 -14.67 -7.34 -11.75
CA PRO A 56 -14.93 -8.66 -12.28
C PRO A 56 -14.31 -9.75 -11.39
N PRO A 57 -14.98 -10.91 -11.22
CA PRO A 57 -14.43 -12.03 -10.48
C PRO A 57 -13.08 -12.48 -11.03
N GLN A 58 -12.16 -12.89 -10.16
CA GLN A 58 -10.83 -13.34 -10.52
C GLN A 58 -10.59 -14.77 -10.06
N ILE A 59 -10.30 -15.67 -10.97
CA ILE A 59 -9.82 -17.01 -10.63
C ILE A 59 -8.32 -16.93 -10.36
N LEU A 60 -7.90 -17.39 -9.21
CA LEU A 60 -6.51 -17.49 -8.77
C LEU A 60 -6.13 -18.97 -8.74
N GLU A 61 -5.00 -19.29 -9.36
CA GLU A 61 -4.40 -20.61 -9.33
C GLU A 61 -3.23 -20.68 -8.36
N ALA A 62 -2.74 -21.89 -8.07
CA ALA A 62 -1.56 -22.06 -7.24
C ALA A 62 -0.40 -21.20 -7.74
N GLY A 63 0.13 -20.35 -6.87
CA GLY A 63 1.17 -19.35 -7.13
C GLY A 63 0.68 -18.00 -7.62
N ASP A 64 -0.61 -17.81 -7.79
CA ASP A 64 -1.17 -16.48 -8.02
C ASP A 64 -1.34 -15.74 -6.68
N MET A 65 -1.08 -14.45 -6.71
CA MET A 65 -1.29 -13.57 -5.58
C MET A 65 -2.18 -12.38 -5.97
N ALA A 66 -3.14 -12.07 -5.12
CA ALA A 66 -3.97 -10.87 -5.22
C ALA A 66 -3.71 -9.96 -4.03
N VAL A 67 -3.46 -8.68 -4.30
CA VAL A 67 -3.31 -7.64 -3.27
C VAL A 67 -4.43 -6.63 -3.45
N MET A 68 -5.25 -6.47 -2.41
CA MET A 68 -6.28 -5.43 -2.33
C MET A 68 -5.66 -4.19 -1.71
N THR A 69 -5.26 -3.25 -2.57
CA THR A 69 -4.53 -2.04 -2.18
C THR A 69 -5.42 -0.98 -1.54
N SER A 70 -6.71 -1.00 -1.89
CA SER A 70 -7.70 -0.02 -1.43
C SER A 70 -8.38 -0.36 -0.10
N GLY A 71 -8.01 -1.50 0.52
CA GLY A 71 -8.64 -1.93 1.77
C GLY A 71 -10.14 -2.22 1.65
N ARG A 72 -10.58 -2.71 0.47
CA ARG A 72 -12.00 -3.05 0.21
C ARG A 72 -12.32 -4.43 0.73
N ASP A 73 -13.52 -4.56 1.26
CA ASP A 73 -14.09 -5.85 1.63
C ASP A 73 -14.22 -6.74 0.40
N HIS A 74 -13.99 -8.03 0.58
CA HIS A 74 -14.00 -9.00 -0.51
C HIS A 74 -14.33 -10.40 0.01
N THR A 75 -14.58 -11.31 -0.91
CA THR A 75 -14.84 -12.71 -0.60
C THR A 75 -13.94 -13.61 -1.43
N MET A 76 -13.63 -14.78 -0.89
CA MET A 76 -12.96 -15.86 -1.62
C MET A 76 -13.70 -17.17 -1.40
N HIS A 77 -13.78 -17.97 -2.45
CA HIS A 77 -14.46 -19.27 -2.38
C HIS A 77 -13.92 -20.26 -3.43
N ASP A 78 -14.34 -21.51 -3.30
CA ASP A 78 -14.06 -22.55 -4.27
C ASP A 78 -14.76 -22.24 -5.60
N PRO A 79 -14.03 -22.12 -6.73
CA PRO A 79 -14.65 -21.88 -8.03
C PRO A 79 -15.55 -23.02 -8.52
N ALA A 80 -15.37 -24.26 -8.03
CA ALA A 80 -16.21 -25.40 -8.41
C ALA A 80 -17.54 -25.46 -7.63
N GLY A 81 -17.69 -24.69 -6.57
CA GLY A 81 -18.91 -24.61 -5.76
C GLY A 81 -18.60 -24.17 -4.34
N ALA A 82 -19.44 -23.29 -3.80
CA ALA A 82 -19.31 -22.75 -2.47
C ALA A 82 -20.58 -23.01 -1.64
N PRO A 83 -20.50 -23.10 -0.29
CA PRO A 83 -21.67 -23.07 0.54
C PRO A 83 -22.39 -21.71 0.43
N PRO A 84 -23.63 -21.57 0.93
CA PRO A 84 -24.31 -20.27 0.96
C PRO A 84 -23.46 -19.19 1.63
N GLU A 85 -23.44 -17.97 1.09
CA GLU A 85 -22.63 -16.86 1.63
C GLU A 85 -22.95 -16.52 3.08
N ALA A 86 -24.20 -16.78 3.53
CA ALA A 86 -24.60 -16.56 4.90
C ALA A 86 -23.82 -17.43 5.92
N ASP A 87 -23.24 -18.54 5.47
CA ASP A 87 -22.49 -19.47 6.30
C ASP A 87 -20.97 -19.21 6.27
N TRP A 88 -20.52 -18.18 5.52
CA TRP A 88 -19.10 -17.91 5.37
C TRP A 88 -18.52 -17.24 6.62
N PRO A 89 -17.43 -17.78 7.15
CA PRO A 89 -16.73 -17.12 8.24
C PRO A 89 -16.07 -15.81 7.76
N ASP A 90 -15.96 -14.85 8.66
CA ASP A 90 -15.12 -13.67 8.42
C ASP A 90 -13.67 -13.98 8.80
N LEU A 91 -12.86 -14.25 7.77
CA LEU A 91 -11.45 -14.57 7.95
C LEU A 91 -10.67 -13.41 8.60
N SER A 92 -11.12 -12.17 8.40
CA SER A 92 -10.44 -11.00 8.97
C SER A 92 -10.40 -11.03 10.49
N GLN A 93 -11.46 -11.56 11.13
CA GLN A 93 -11.53 -11.73 12.58
C GLN A 93 -10.63 -12.87 13.07
N MET A 94 -10.44 -13.91 12.23
CA MET A 94 -9.58 -15.04 12.54
C MET A 94 -8.09 -14.71 12.39
N ILE A 95 -7.76 -13.68 11.62
CA ILE A 95 -6.37 -13.17 11.47
C ILE A 95 -5.93 -12.45 12.74
N HIS A 96 -6.86 -11.87 13.50
CA HIS A 96 -6.55 -11.23 14.76
C HIS A 96 -6.09 -12.26 15.81
N GLY A 97 -5.07 -11.90 16.55
CA GLY A 97 -4.56 -12.69 17.67
C GLY A 97 -3.26 -13.43 17.37
N HIS A 98 -2.68 -13.99 18.42
CA HIS A 98 -1.37 -14.64 18.37
C HIS A 98 -1.45 -16.13 18.04
N SER A 99 -2.65 -16.65 17.68
CA SER A 99 -2.79 -18.04 17.27
C SER A 99 -2.03 -18.27 15.97
N GLN A 100 -1.22 -19.31 15.94
CA GLN A 100 -0.39 -19.68 14.80
C GLN A 100 -0.91 -20.93 14.09
N GLU A 101 -2.03 -21.45 14.56
CA GLU A 101 -2.67 -22.63 13.97
C GLU A 101 -3.30 -22.25 12.62
N PRO A 102 -3.23 -23.12 11.62
CA PRO A 102 -3.96 -22.93 10.38
C PRO A 102 -5.45 -22.74 10.63
N VAL A 103 -6.06 -21.83 9.89
CA VAL A 103 -7.52 -21.72 9.85
C VAL A 103 -8.04 -22.80 8.92
N VAL A 104 -8.87 -23.69 9.42
CA VAL A 104 -9.51 -24.75 8.63
C VAL A 104 -10.93 -24.31 8.28
N ILE A 105 -11.25 -24.31 6.98
CA ILE A 105 -12.57 -23.93 6.44
C ILE A 105 -13.09 -25.06 5.56
N GLY A 106 -14.40 -25.38 5.66
CA GLY A 106 -14.97 -26.51 4.93
C GLY A 106 -14.55 -27.87 5.50
N GLY A 107 -14.76 -28.95 4.75
CA GLY A 107 -14.54 -30.29 5.32
C GLY A 107 -14.25 -31.41 4.31
N GLY A 108 -14.10 -31.10 3.04
CA GLY A 108 -13.85 -32.11 1.99
C GLY A 108 -12.36 -32.44 1.78
N ASP A 109 -12.10 -33.46 0.99
CA ASP A 109 -10.73 -34.00 0.76
C ASP A 109 -9.89 -33.13 -0.19
N GLU A 110 -10.52 -32.45 -1.16
CA GLU A 110 -9.80 -31.51 -2.04
C GLU A 110 -9.51 -30.21 -1.30
N GLN A 111 -8.23 -29.94 -1.10
CA GLN A 111 -7.78 -28.80 -0.31
C GLN A 111 -7.18 -27.71 -1.15
N THR A 112 -7.65 -26.48 -0.90
CA THR A 112 -6.99 -25.25 -1.30
C THR A 112 -6.20 -24.71 -0.12
N ALA A 113 -4.94 -24.36 -0.34
CA ALA A 113 -4.08 -23.75 0.67
C ALA A 113 -3.80 -22.31 0.31
N LEU A 114 -4.04 -21.41 1.25
CA LEU A 114 -3.85 -19.97 1.07
C LEU A 114 -2.96 -19.40 2.19
N LEU A 115 -2.17 -18.40 1.84
CA LEU A 115 -1.59 -17.46 2.80
C LEU A 115 -2.34 -16.15 2.67
N SER A 116 -3.08 -15.78 3.71
CA SER A 116 -3.85 -14.53 3.77
C SER A 116 -3.24 -13.59 4.78
N ALA A 117 -3.07 -12.33 4.42
CA ALA A 117 -2.51 -11.35 5.32
C ALA A 117 -3.17 -9.97 5.17
N ARG A 118 -2.97 -9.17 6.21
CA ARG A 118 -3.38 -7.77 6.31
C ARG A 118 -2.18 -6.93 6.66
N PHE A 119 -2.05 -5.75 6.04
CA PHE A 119 -0.97 -4.82 6.30
C PHE A 119 -1.47 -3.54 6.91
N ARG A 120 -0.65 -3.00 7.80
CA ARG A 120 -0.76 -1.62 8.28
C ARG A 120 0.35 -0.79 7.68
N PHE A 121 0.00 0.34 7.12
CA PHE A 121 0.91 1.39 6.74
C PHE A 121 0.32 2.73 7.14
N ASP A 122 1.15 3.75 7.21
CA ASP A 122 0.63 5.09 7.39
C ASP A 122 -0.18 5.51 6.17
N ALA A 123 -1.48 5.69 6.36
CA ALA A 123 -2.43 5.95 5.26
C ALA A 123 -2.11 7.26 4.51
N ASP A 124 -1.60 8.27 5.21
CA ASP A 124 -1.24 9.54 4.60
C ASP A 124 0.05 9.46 3.79
N LEU A 125 1.08 8.81 4.35
CA LEU A 125 2.35 8.61 3.66
C LEU A 125 2.20 7.67 2.47
N ALA A 126 1.42 6.59 2.60
CA ALA A 126 1.16 5.63 1.54
C ALA A 126 0.20 6.13 0.45
N ARG A 127 -0.56 7.20 0.69
CA ARG A 127 -1.61 7.69 -0.23
C ARG A 127 -1.14 7.87 -1.67
N PRO A 128 0.02 8.49 -2.00
CA PRO A 128 0.47 8.65 -3.38
C PRO A 128 0.68 7.30 -4.07
N LEU A 129 1.29 6.34 -3.36
CA LEU A 129 1.50 4.99 -3.88
C LEU A 129 0.17 4.26 -4.08
N LEU A 130 -0.67 4.20 -3.04
CA LEU A 130 -1.92 3.44 -3.07
C LEU A 130 -2.91 3.98 -4.09
N SER A 131 -2.99 5.32 -4.25
CA SER A 131 -3.87 5.94 -5.25
C SER A 131 -3.41 5.69 -6.69
N ALA A 132 -2.14 5.36 -6.89
CA ALA A 132 -1.59 5.05 -8.20
C ALA A 132 -1.67 3.55 -8.55
N LEU A 133 -1.92 2.68 -7.57
CA LEU A 133 -2.12 1.25 -7.76
C LEU A 133 -3.58 0.94 -8.14
N PRO A 134 -3.83 -0.11 -8.93
CA PRO A 134 -5.19 -0.58 -9.16
C PRO A 134 -5.83 -1.11 -7.86
N PRO A 135 -7.16 -1.13 -7.75
CA PRO A 135 -7.86 -1.64 -6.56
C PRO A 135 -7.48 -3.08 -6.21
N ILE A 136 -7.22 -3.88 -7.24
CA ILE A 136 -6.73 -5.25 -7.14
C ILE A 136 -5.44 -5.32 -7.97
N LEU A 137 -4.35 -5.67 -7.30
CA LEU A 137 -3.08 -5.95 -7.94
C LEU A 137 -2.91 -7.46 -8.05
N LEU A 138 -2.92 -7.98 -9.27
CA LEU A 138 -2.79 -9.41 -9.54
C LEU A 138 -1.39 -9.73 -10.01
N ILE A 139 -0.75 -10.67 -9.36
CA ILE A 139 0.50 -11.27 -9.81
C ILE A 139 0.20 -12.70 -10.18
N ARG A 140 0.30 -12.98 -11.48
CA ARG A 140 0.09 -14.30 -12.03
C ARG A 140 1.38 -15.09 -12.03
N SER A 141 1.27 -16.35 -11.64
CA SER A 141 2.37 -17.32 -11.79
C SER A 141 3.67 -16.99 -11.06
N ILE A 142 3.62 -16.49 -9.82
CA ILE A 142 4.79 -16.57 -8.94
C ILE A 142 5.29 -18.04 -8.86
N SER A 143 4.40 -19.01 -9.12
CA SER A 143 4.72 -20.43 -9.02
C SER A 143 5.29 -21.06 -10.29
N ARG A 144 5.20 -20.46 -11.48
CA ARG A 144 5.82 -21.08 -12.69
C ARG A 144 7.34 -21.07 -12.61
N GLN A 145 7.93 -20.04 -11.99
CA GLN A 145 9.31 -19.98 -11.54
C GLN A 145 9.36 -19.00 -10.35
N PRO A 146 8.94 -19.41 -9.14
CA PRO A 146 9.01 -18.52 -7.99
C PRO A 146 10.46 -18.11 -7.80
N PRO A 147 10.73 -16.83 -7.51
CA PRO A 147 12.07 -16.45 -7.07
C PRO A 147 12.50 -17.40 -5.95
N GLU A 148 13.74 -17.86 -5.99
CA GLU A 148 14.22 -18.87 -5.04
C GLU A 148 14.00 -18.45 -3.57
N TRP A 149 14.15 -17.17 -3.28
CA TRP A 149 13.88 -16.62 -1.97
C TRP A 149 12.41 -16.81 -1.51
N LEU A 150 11.44 -16.73 -2.43
CA LEU A 150 10.02 -16.93 -2.11
C LEU A 150 9.75 -18.41 -1.81
N ARG A 151 10.31 -19.32 -2.63
CA ARG A 151 10.22 -20.77 -2.38
C ARG A 151 10.80 -21.12 -1.03
N ILE A 152 12.00 -20.64 -0.73
CA ILE A 152 12.67 -20.83 0.57
C ILE A 152 11.83 -20.24 1.70
N GLY A 153 11.29 -19.03 1.53
CA GLY A 153 10.42 -18.37 2.51
C GLY A 153 9.15 -19.16 2.81
N LEU A 154 8.47 -19.67 1.78
CA LEU A 154 7.27 -20.50 1.93
C LEU A 154 7.59 -21.87 2.55
N GLU A 155 8.68 -22.52 2.14
CA GLU A 155 9.16 -23.77 2.76
C GLU A 155 9.53 -23.54 4.23
N PHE A 156 10.18 -22.42 4.54
CA PHE A 156 10.47 -22.03 5.92
C PHE A 156 9.18 -21.89 6.73
N LEU A 157 8.17 -21.18 6.22
CA LEU A 157 6.88 -21.01 6.89
C LEU A 157 6.14 -22.33 7.09
N ALA A 158 6.20 -23.24 6.12
CA ALA A 158 5.56 -24.56 6.19
C ALA A 158 6.24 -25.49 7.20
N ASN A 159 7.56 -25.38 7.33
CA ASN A 159 8.38 -26.26 8.20
C ASN A 159 8.63 -25.66 9.59
N GLU A 160 8.35 -24.36 9.79
CA GLU A 160 8.57 -23.74 11.08
C GLU A 160 7.43 -24.07 12.05
N GLY A 161 7.77 -24.85 13.08
CA GLY A 161 6.80 -25.29 14.09
C GLY A 161 6.03 -24.14 14.74
N VAL A 162 4.77 -24.39 15.05
CA VAL A 162 3.90 -23.48 15.80
C VAL A 162 4.57 -23.13 17.14
N GLY A 163 4.64 -21.85 17.49
CA GLY A 163 5.17 -21.40 18.79
C GLY A 163 6.65 -21.07 18.87
N ARG A 164 7.43 -21.15 17.78
CA ARG A 164 8.84 -20.74 17.83
C ARG A 164 8.98 -19.23 18.04
N PRO A 165 9.83 -18.78 18.99
CA PRO A 165 10.11 -17.37 19.18
C PRO A 165 10.65 -16.71 17.89
N GLY A 166 10.13 -15.52 17.55
CA GLY A 166 10.57 -14.77 16.36
C GLY A 166 9.87 -15.13 15.05
N ARG A 167 9.07 -16.19 14.98
CA ARG A 167 8.32 -16.59 13.78
C ARG A 167 7.49 -15.44 13.22
N GLN A 168 6.71 -14.74 14.07
CA GLN A 168 5.88 -13.61 13.64
C GLN A 168 6.71 -12.49 12.98
N ALA A 169 7.89 -12.20 13.54
CA ALA A 169 8.78 -11.19 12.99
C ALA A 169 9.29 -11.58 11.60
N ILE A 170 9.58 -12.84 11.37
CA ILE A 170 10.03 -13.35 10.05
C ILE A 170 8.90 -13.24 9.04
N VAL A 171 7.70 -13.69 9.42
CA VAL A 171 6.55 -13.65 8.50
C VAL A 171 6.15 -12.23 8.15
N ASN A 172 6.17 -11.30 9.11
CA ASN A 172 5.93 -9.88 8.83
C ASN A 172 6.92 -9.34 7.78
N ARG A 173 8.19 -9.76 7.85
CA ARG A 173 9.21 -9.36 6.86
C ARG A 173 8.98 -10.02 5.50
N LEU A 174 8.64 -11.29 5.46
CA LEU A 174 8.29 -11.96 4.21
C LEU A 174 7.07 -11.33 3.55
N ALA A 175 6.05 -11.00 4.32
CA ALA A 175 4.89 -10.30 3.83
C ALA A 175 5.24 -8.91 3.24
N SER A 176 6.14 -8.17 3.90
CA SER A 176 6.64 -6.89 3.37
C SER A 176 7.40 -7.09 2.06
N ILE A 177 8.26 -8.11 1.98
CA ILE A 177 8.99 -8.43 0.74
C ILE A 177 8.01 -8.79 -0.39
N LEU A 178 6.97 -9.58 -0.11
CA LEU A 178 5.93 -9.91 -1.08
C LEU A 178 5.21 -8.67 -1.60
N PHE A 179 4.84 -7.73 -0.72
CA PHE A 179 4.21 -6.48 -1.12
C PHE A 179 5.14 -5.63 -2.02
N ILE A 180 6.41 -5.51 -1.64
CA ILE A 180 7.42 -4.79 -2.43
C ILE A 180 7.53 -5.40 -3.82
N GLU A 181 7.60 -6.73 -3.91
CA GLU A 181 7.71 -7.44 -5.18
C GLU A 181 6.47 -7.27 -6.06
N CYS A 182 5.27 -7.23 -5.45
CA CYS A 182 4.04 -6.91 -6.16
C CYS A 182 4.08 -5.51 -6.78
N VAL A 183 4.48 -4.51 -6.01
CA VAL A 183 4.59 -3.13 -6.51
C VAL A 183 5.64 -3.05 -7.62
N ARG A 184 6.80 -3.71 -7.45
CA ARG A 184 7.87 -3.77 -8.46
C ARG A 184 7.36 -4.39 -9.75
N SER A 185 6.78 -5.58 -9.70
CA SER A 185 6.24 -6.28 -10.86
C SER A 185 5.18 -5.45 -11.59
N HIS A 186 4.32 -4.75 -10.84
CA HIS A 186 3.34 -3.86 -11.43
C HIS A 186 3.99 -2.67 -12.13
N VAL A 187 4.96 -2.01 -11.49
CA VAL A 187 5.70 -0.88 -12.08
C VAL A 187 6.39 -1.31 -13.37
N GLU A 188 7.02 -2.49 -13.39
CA GLU A 188 7.68 -3.04 -14.59
C GLU A 188 6.71 -3.34 -15.72
N ALA A 189 5.49 -3.81 -15.40
CA ALA A 189 4.45 -4.14 -16.37
C ALA A 189 3.65 -2.92 -16.88
N LEU A 190 3.85 -1.72 -16.33
CA LEU A 190 3.12 -0.52 -16.76
C LEU A 190 3.38 -0.20 -18.23
N PRO A 191 2.34 0.08 -19.04
CA PRO A 191 2.49 0.54 -20.41
C PRO A 191 3.28 1.86 -20.49
N GLU A 192 4.04 2.06 -21.58
CA GLU A 192 4.82 3.29 -21.77
C GLU A 192 3.97 4.58 -21.76
N GLY A 193 2.68 4.48 -22.11
CA GLY A 193 1.70 5.58 -22.12
C GLY A 193 0.98 5.83 -20.81
N ALA A 194 1.18 5.03 -19.77
CA ALA A 194 0.48 5.20 -18.50
C ALA A 194 0.81 6.56 -17.86
N SER A 195 -0.21 7.35 -17.55
CA SER A 195 -0.07 8.62 -16.82
C SER A 195 -0.43 8.39 -15.36
N ASN A 196 0.52 7.89 -14.57
CA ASN A 196 0.35 7.77 -13.14
C ASN A 196 1.69 8.00 -12.41
N TRP A 197 1.59 8.23 -11.13
CA TRP A 197 2.73 8.49 -10.25
C TRP A 197 3.80 7.38 -10.29
N LEU A 198 3.41 6.10 -10.46
CA LEU A 198 4.35 4.98 -10.56
C LEU A 198 5.23 5.03 -11.82
N ARG A 199 4.75 5.66 -12.89
CA ARG A 199 5.55 5.89 -14.10
C ARG A 199 6.75 6.79 -13.82
N ALA A 200 6.63 7.75 -12.88
CA ALA A 200 7.74 8.61 -12.51
C ALA A 200 8.95 7.81 -11.97
N LEU A 201 8.71 6.62 -11.39
CA LEU A 201 9.77 5.73 -10.92
C LEU A 201 10.59 5.09 -12.06
N ARG A 202 9.96 4.91 -13.24
CA ARG A 202 10.64 4.40 -14.45
C ARG A 202 11.28 5.49 -15.27
N ASP A 203 10.94 6.74 -15.00
CA ASP A 203 11.54 7.90 -15.69
C ASP A 203 12.83 8.30 -14.98
N PRO A 204 14.03 8.11 -15.59
CA PRO A 204 15.29 8.35 -14.91
C PRO A 204 15.43 9.78 -14.37
N ALA A 205 14.90 10.77 -15.12
CA ALA A 205 14.96 12.18 -14.72
C ALA A 205 14.05 12.47 -13.51
N LEU A 206 12.81 11.96 -13.51
CA LEU A 206 11.88 12.19 -12.43
C LEU A 206 12.17 11.31 -11.22
N SER A 207 12.64 10.08 -11.42
CA SER A 207 13.06 9.19 -10.34
C SER A 207 14.17 9.83 -9.50
N ALA A 208 15.21 10.41 -10.14
CA ALA A 208 16.28 11.12 -9.42
C ALA A 208 15.75 12.33 -8.63
N VAL A 209 14.79 13.07 -9.19
CA VAL A 209 14.15 14.21 -8.48
C VAL A 209 13.33 13.73 -7.30
N LEU A 210 12.50 12.71 -7.47
CA LEU A 210 11.71 12.12 -6.38
C LEU A 210 12.61 11.63 -5.25
N SER A 211 13.69 10.90 -5.58
CA SER A 211 14.69 10.49 -4.61
C SER A 211 15.24 11.68 -3.81
N ALA A 212 15.63 12.76 -4.48
CA ALA A 212 16.16 13.96 -3.84
C ALA A 212 15.13 14.64 -2.91
N LEU A 213 13.86 14.73 -3.34
CA LEU A 213 12.77 15.31 -2.56
C LEU A 213 12.47 14.50 -1.30
N HIS A 214 12.46 13.16 -1.41
CA HIS A 214 12.17 12.24 -0.30
C HIS A 214 13.34 12.13 0.68
N GLN A 215 14.59 12.11 0.20
CA GLN A 215 15.76 12.05 1.09
C GLN A 215 15.98 13.35 1.88
N ARG A 216 15.64 14.50 1.29
CA ARG A 216 15.89 15.81 1.91
C ARG A 216 14.66 16.70 1.85
N PRO A 217 13.53 16.30 2.49
CA PRO A 217 12.29 17.07 2.44
C PRO A 217 12.44 18.46 3.04
N GLY A 218 13.29 18.64 4.05
CA GLY A 218 13.55 19.93 4.69
C GLY A 218 14.38 20.92 3.86
N HIS A 219 15.07 20.43 2.81
CA HIS A 219 15.90 21.31 1.96
C HIS A 219 15.04 22.33 1.19
N GLY A 220 15.54 23.56 1.06
CA GLY A 220 14.85 24.65 0.35
C GLY A 220 14.86 24.52 -1.17
N TRP A 221 14.38 23.40 -1.70
CA TRP A 221 14.37 23.09 -3.12
C TRP A 221 13.75 24.18 -3.98
N THR A 222 14.40 24.49 -5.08
CA THR A 222 13.89 25.39 -6.11
C THR A 222 13.66 24.63 -7.42
N VAL A 223 12.74 25.13 -8.26
CA VAL A 223 12.48 24.49 -9.57
C VAL A 223 13.75 24.42 -10.45
N PRO A 224 14.62 25.45 -10.49
CA PRO A 224 15.90 25.34 -11.22
C PRO A 224 16.82 24.24 -10.71
N GLU A 225 16.96 24.06 -9.38
CA GLU A 225 17.78 22.97 -8.82
C GLU A 225 17.24 21.60 -9.19
N LEU A 226 15.92 21.40 -9.06
CA LEU A 226 15.26 20.15 -9.44
C LEU A 226 15.38 19.86 -10.94
N ALA A 227 15.27 20.88 -11.78
CA ALA A 227 15.50 20.78 -13.23
C ALA A 227 16.94 20.39 -13.55
N GLY A 228 17.90 20.89 -12.77
CA GLY A 228 19.32 20.50 -12.86
C GLY A 228 19.53 19.01 -12.56
N ILE A 229 18.89 18.47 -11.51
CA ILE A 229 18.91 17.03 -11.18
C ILE A 229 18.33 16.21 -12.33
N ALA A 230 17.21 16.68 -12.91
CA ALA A 230 16.55 16.03 -14.04
C ALA A 230 17.31 16.15 -15.37
N CYS A 231 18.40 16.93 -15.42
CA CYS A 231 19.11 17.28 -16.66
C CYS A 231 18.19 17.89 -17.73
N LEU A 232 17.20 18.69 -17.32
CA LEU A 232 16.20 19.33 -18.18
C LEU A 232 16.21 20.85 -18.03
N SER A 233 15.67 21.57 -19.04
CA SER A 233 15.37 22.99 -18.86
C SER A 233 14.24 23.15 -17.80
N ARG A 234 14.18 24.31 -17.15
CA ARG A 234 13.17 24.62 -16.11
C ARG A 234 11.74 24.38 -16.60
N SER A 235 11.39 24.83 -17.80
CA SER A 235 10.06 24.65 -18.37
C SER A 235 9.78 23.18 -18.69
N ALA A 236 10.68 22.50 -19.40
CA ALA A 236 10.52 21.11 -19.76
C ALA A 236 10.39 20.19 -18.52
N PHE A 237 11.15 20.48 -17.46
CA PHE A 237 11.02 19.77 -16.20
C PHE A 237 9.66 20.00 -15.54
N ALA A 238 9.24 21.25 -15.38
CA ALA A 238 7.97 21.59 -14.72
C ALA A 238 6.78 20.98 -15.46
N ASP A 239 6.77 21.03 -16.80
CA ASP A 239 5.72 20.47 -17.63
C ASP A 239 5.70 18.94 -17.52
N ARG A 240 6.85 18.28 -17.66
CA ARG A 240 6.97 16.81 -17.56
C ARG A 240 6.56 16.29 -16.16
N PHE A 241 7.04 16.97 -15.12
CA PHE A 241 6.69 16.63 -13.74
C PHE A 241 5.18 16.74 -13.51
N THR A 242 4.58 17.86 -13.92
CA THR A 242 3.13 18.10 -13.76
C THR A 242 2.30 17.11 -14.59
N GLN A 243 2.73 16.82 -15.82
CA GLN A 243 2.05 15.86 -16.68
C GLN A 243 2.00 14.45 -16.08
N ILE A 244 3.11 14.00 -15.48
CA ILE A 244 3.22 12.62 -14.94
C ILE A 244 2.66 12.53 -13.53
N LEU A 245 2.92 13.52 -12.68
CA LEU A 245 2.54 13.49 -11.25
C LEU A 245 1.24 14.22 -10.94
N GLY A 246 0.63 14.87 -11.92
CA GLY A 246 -0.64 15.57 -11.78
C GLY A 246 -0.57 16.92 -11.05
N GLN A 247 0.62 17.34 -10.59
CA GLN A 247 0.80 18.57 -9.84
C GLN A 247 2.23 19.15 -9.98
N PRO A 248 2.40 20.48 -9.77
CA PRO A 248 3.72 21.12 -9.83
C PRO A 248 4.71 20.59 -8.78
N PRO A 249 6.04 20.61 -9.06
CA PRO A 249 7.06 20.03 -8.17
C PRO A 249 7.04 20.56 -6.73
N LEU A 250 6.91 21.88 -6.54
CA LEU A 250 6.90 22.46 -5.19
C LEU A 250 5.57 22.21 -4.44
N SER A 251 4.46 22.02 -5.14
CA SER A 251 3.19 21.58 -4.54
C SER A 251 3.31 20.15 -4.03
N TYR A 252 3.89 19.26 -4.83
CA TYR A 252 4.21 17.89 -4.42
C TYR A 252 5.06 17.86 -3.15
N LEU A 253 6.16 18.64 -3.13
CA LEU A 253 7.04 18.74 -1.96
C LEU A 253 6.28 19.27 -0.73
N ALA A 254 5.46 20.31 -0.89
CA ALA A 254 4.69 20.86 0.22
C ALA A 254 3.73 19.84 0.83
N GLU A 255 3.03 19.07 0.01
CA GLU A 255 2.16 17.97 0.48
C GLU A 255 2.96 16.85 1.16
N HIS A 256 4.09 16.44 0.57
CA HIS A 256 4.96 15.41 1.16
C HIS A 256 5.45 15.85 2.55
N ARG A 257 5.91 17.10 2.69
CA ARG A 257 6.30 17.69 3.99
C ARG A 257 5.17 17.65 5.02
N MET A 258 3.94 17.93 4.60
CA MET A 258 2.79 17.90 5.50
C MET A 258 2.44 16.47 5.94
N ARG A 259 2.55 15.48 5.05
CA ARG A 259 2.36 14.07 5.41
C ARG A 259 3.40 13.58 6.41
N LEU A 260 4.68 13.90 6.19
CA LEU A 260 5.75 13.61 7.15
C LEU A 260 5.50 14.29 8.51
N ALA A 261 5.07 15.54 8.50
CA ALA A 261 4.75 16.26 9.73
C ALA A 261 3.56 15.62 10.46
N ALA A 262 2.52 15.19 9.74
CA ALA A 262 1.37 14.51 10.32
C ALA A 262 1.80 13.20 11.01
N TRP A 263 2.63 12.41 10.36
CA TRP A 263 3.21 11.20 10.95
C TRP A 263 4.02 11.50 12.22
N GLN A 264 4.92 12.50 12.19
CA GLN A 264 5.71 12.88 13.35
C GLN A 264 4.84 13.39 14.53
N LEU A 265 3.77 14.12 14.22
CA LEU A 265 2.82 14.60 15.25
C LEU A 265 2.11 13.45 15.96
N GLN A 266 1.79 12.36 15.26
CA GLN A 266 1.10 11.20 15.83
C GLN A 266 2.04 10.23 16.55
N HIS A 267 3.27 10.06 16.06
CA HIS A 267 4.19 9.02 16.52
C HIS A 267 5.31 9.54 17.43
N THR A 268 5.44 10.86 17.60
CA THR A 268 6.49 11.45 18.44
C THR A 268 5.93 12.54 19.36
N GLN A 269 6.66 12.83 20.44
CA GLN A 269 6.39 13.96 21.35
C GLN A 269 7.25 15.19 21.02
N GLN A 270 7.86 15.26 19.84
CA GLN A 270 8.71 16.39 19.47
C GLN A 270 7.92 17.71 19.47
N PRO A 271 8.54 18.84 19.87
CA PRO A 271 7.90 20.15 19.79
C PRO A 271 7.47 20.48 18.35
N ILE A 272 6.32 21.12 18.20
CA ILE A 272 5.77 21.48 16.88
C ILE A 272 6.77 22.34 16.10
N ARG A 273 7.46 23.26 16.79
CA ARG A 273 8.53 24.06 16.20
C ARG A 273 9.62 23.20 15.56
N HIS A 274 10.07 22.15 16.27
CA HIS A 274 11.09 21.25 15.76
C HIS A 274 10.61 20.48 14.54
N ILE A 275 9.36 19.98 14.57
CA ILE A 275 8.75 19.32 13.40
C ILE A 275 8.71 20.28 12.21
N ALA A 276 8.30 21.54 12.42
CA ALA A 276 8.27 22.56 11.38
C ALA A 276 9.66 22.78 10.75
N GLU A 277 10.70 22.86 11.56
CA GLU A 277 12.10 23.02 11.11
C GLU A 277 12.56 21.79 10.29
N VAL A 278 12.29 20.57 10.78
CA VAL A 278 12.67 19.32 10.11
C VAL A 278 12.03 19.20 8.74
N VAL A 279 10.75 19.57 8.59
CA VAL A 279 10.07 19.54 7.30
C VAL A 279 10.29 20.81 6.44
N GLY A 280 11.23 21.68 6.85
CA GLY A 280 11.71 22.80 6.04
C GLY A 280 10.88 24.07 6.06
N TYR A 281 10.16 24.34 7.16
CA TYR A 281 9.46 25.61 7.38
C TYR A 281 10.30 26.55 8.24
N ALA A 282 10.43 27.79 7.81
CA ALA A 282 11.21 28.82 8.51
C ALA A 282 10.56 29.28 9.82
N SER A 283 9.25 29.05 10.01
CA SER A 283 8.54 29.41 11.24
C SER A 283 7.39 28.45 11.53
N GLU A 284 7.13 28.26 12.84
CA GLU A 284 5.98 27.47 13.31
C GLU A 284 4.64 28.05 12.84
N THR A 285 4.55 29.37 12.70
CA THR A 285 3.34 30.02 12.19
C THR A 285 3.04 29.66 10.75
N ALA A 286 4.04 29.76 9.85
CA ALA A 286 3.90 29.39 8.44
C ALA A 286 3.56 27.90 8.29
N PHE A 287 4.23 27.04 9.07
CA PHE A 287 3.93 25.61 9.14
C PHE A 287 2.49 25.35 9.57
N SER A 288 2.04 25.95 10.69
CA SER A 288 0.70 25.73 11.23
C SER A 288 -0.41 26.17 10.25
N GLN A 289 -0.18 27.24 9.51
CA GLN A 289 -1.11 27.70 8.45
C GLN A 289 -1.17 26.70 7.28
N ALA A 290 -0.01 26.21 6.81
CA ALA A 290 0.07 25.22 5.75
C ALA A 290 -0.59 23.91 6.17
N PHE A 291 -0.30 23.45 7.38
CA PHE A 291 -0.85 22.23 7.96
C PHE A 291 -2.39 22.33 8.10
N LYS A 292 -2.90 23.42 8.65
CA LYS A 292 -4.35 23.65 8.78
C LYS A 292 -5.06 23.69 7.43
N ARG A 293 -4.41 24.20 6.37
CA ARG A 293 -4.98 24.22 5.02
C ARG A 293 -5.19 22.82 4.45
N LEU A 294 -4.25 21.88 4.72
CA LEU A 294 -4.33 20.51 4.23
C LEU A 294 -5.22 19.61 5.10
N TYR A 295 -5.08 19.72 6.44
CA TYR A 295 -5.75 18.82 7.40
C TYR A 295 -6.98 19.41 8.07
N GLY A 296 -7.33 20.67 7.81
CA GLY A 296 -8.50 21.33 8.39
C GLY A 296 -8.37 21.73 9.86
N CYS A 297 -7.32 21.31 10.56
CA CYS A 297 -7.10 21.60 11.98
C CYS A 297 -5.64 21.98 12.26
N SER A 298 -5.38 22.56 13.45
CA SER A 298 -4.01 22.92 13.86
C SER A 298 -3.17 21.67 14.17
N PRO A 299 -1.82 21.74 14.07
CA PRO A 299 -0.92 20.65 14.44
C PRO A 299 -1.14 20.14 15.88
N SER A 300 -1.37 21.04 16.83
CA SER A 300 -1.64 20.69 18.22
C SER A 300 -2.92 19.88 18.39
N ARG A 301 -4.00 20.29 17.69
CA ARG A 301 -5.27 19.56 17.69
C ARG A 301 -5.14 18.20 17.00
N PHE A 302 -4.40 18.13 15.90
CA PHE A 302 -4.15 16.88 15.16
C PHE A 302 -3.42 15.86 16.05
N ARG A 303 -2.38 16.30 16.80
CA ARG A 303 -1.65 15.45 17.77
C ARG A 303 -2.55 14.84 18.86
N GLN A 304 -3.60 15.57 19.28
CA GLN A 304 -4.51 15.12 20.34
C GLN A 304 -5.61 14.16 19.84
N GLN A 305 -5.76 14.00 18.54
CA GLN A 305 -6.74 13.06 17.98
C GLN A 305 -6.20 11.64 18.10
N PRO A 306 -6.91 10.70 18.78
CA PRO A 306 -6.47 9.30 18.83
C PRO A 306 -6.45 8.73 17.42
N GLY A 307 -5.33 8.18 17.01
CA GLY A 307 -5.07 7.42 15.78
C GLY A 307 -5.92 7.76 14.57
N GLY A 308 -5.27 8.24 13.51
CA GLY A 308 -5.86 8.81 12.32
C GLY A 308 -7.20 8.22 11.89
N ARG A 309 -8.12 9.08 11.53
CA ARG A 309 -9.37 8.73 10.85
C ARG A 309 -9.07 7.89 9.61
N ASN A 310 -9.31 6.59 9.70
CA ASN A 310 -9.65 5.74 8.55
C ASN A 310 -11.09 6.08 8.09
N ASP A 311 -11.38 7.34 7.85
CA ASP A 311 -12.60 7.75 7.15
C ASP A 311 -12.24 8.04 5.69
N THR A 312 -12.16 6.97 4.91
CA THR A 312 -12.19 7.03 3.45
C THR A 312 -13.63 7.26 2.99
N THR A 313 -14.19 8.43 3.35
CA THR A 313 -15.43 8.92 2.76
C THR A 313 -15.28 10.41 2.58
N ALA A 314 -14.86 10.81 1.38
CA ALA A 314 -15.24 12.04 0.66
C ALA A 314 -14.17 12.50 -0.35
N VAL A 315 -13.98 11.74 -1.43
CA VAL A 315 -13.60 12.36 -2.71
C VAL A 315 -14.50 11.73 -3.79
N THR A 316 -15.78 12.02 -3.68
CA THR A 316 -16.69 11.93 -4.81
C THR A 316 -17.42 13.28 -4.87
N GLY A 317 -17.11 14.08 -5.88
CA GLY A 317 -17.97 15.21 -6.20
C GLY A 317 -17.29 16.57 -6.20
N ALA A 318 -16.62 16.90 -7.28
CA ALA A 318 -16.62 18.25 -7.84
C ALA A 318 -16.10 18.19 -9.28
N ASN A 319 -16.92 17.66 -10.16
CA ASN A 319 -16.86 18.05 -11.57
C ASN A 319 -18.27 18.03 -12.15
N ALA A 320 -19.11 18.95 -11.66
CA ALA A 320 -20.30 19.39 -12.36
C ALA A 320 -19.90 20.61 -13.18
N GLY A 321 -19.58 20.39 -14.46
CA GLY A 321 -19.49 21.46 -15.44
C GLY A 321 -20.85 22.10 -15.65
N PRO A 322 -20.93 23.38 -16.01
CA PRO A 322 -22.21 24.07 -16.25
C PRO A 322 -22.86 23.53 -17.53
N GLU A 323 -24.15 23.24 -17.44
CA GLU A 323 -25.01 23.00 -18.60
C GLU A 323 -25.06 24.25 -19.49
N PRO A 324 -25.06 24.09 -20.81
CA PRO A 324 -25.35 25.23 -21.70
C PRO A 324 -26.85 25.47 -21.81
N LEU A 325 -27.22 26.74 -21.75
CA LEU A 325 -28.53 27.29 -22.17
C LEU A 325 -28.74 27.14 -23.68
#